data_dc1514ff6a9ecbe4013811704139718a
#
_entry.id   dc1514ff6a9ecbe4013811704139718a
#
_cell.length_a   1.000
_cell.length_b   1.000
_cell.length_c   1.000
_cell.angle_alpha   90.00
_cell.angle_beta   90.00
_cell.angle_gamma   90.00
#
_symmetry.space_group_name_H-M   'P 1'
#
loop_
_entity.id
_entity.type
_entity.pdbx_description
1 polymer ?
#
loop_
_entity_poly.entity_id
_entity_poly.type
_entity_poly.pdbx_seq_one_letter_code
_entity_poly.pdbx_strand_id
1 'polypeptide(L)'
;MAIELVTPEVDELGDVVDVLRTWQHDTAPMQLHPGDLGWYWRTGAERTAADVRTWRRGGRVLAVGLLDGPTLLRLTLAPDAHQDPALARQLLADVGEPKRGVLPEGPVDIEAPRGVLLHDLLAGAGWRPGEAWTPLRRDLTEPVRPPAVRIEVAGADRADAYAAVHRAAFDGSTFSGARWHAMAAGAPYAEARCLLAYDDEGAAVAAVTVWSAGPGRPGLLEPMGVHRDHRGRGHGAAISVAAAAALRELGASSALVGTPSANRAAVATYKAAGFEPLPEVRDRCREA
;
A
#
# COMPACT_ATOMS: atom_id res chain seq x y z
N MET A 1 -31.70 1.71 -1.79
CA MET A 1 -31.14 0.39 -1.44
C MET A 1 -30.20 0.57 -0.26
N ALA A 2 -30.24 -0.36 0.71
CA ALA A 2 -29.31 -0.36 1.84
C ALA A 2 -27.86 -0.60 1.38
N ILE A 3 -26.92 -0.18 2.22
CA ILE A 3 -25.50 -0.50 2.04
C ILE A 3 -25.20 -1.73 2.92
N GLU A 4 -24.57 -2.70 2.33
CA GLU A 4 -24.23 -3.98 2.95
C GLU A 4 -22.73 -4.02 3.21
N LEU A 5 -22.33 -4.38 4.43
CA LEU A 5 -20.95 -4.69 4.79
C LEU A 5 -20.73 -6.20 4.55
N VAL A 6 -19.76 -6.53 3.74
CA VAL A 6 -19.45 -7.92 3.32
C VAL A 6 -17.98 -8.20 3.51
N THR A 7 -17.65 -9.37 4.07
CA THR A 7 -16.31 -9.96 4.01
C THR A 7 -16.30 -10.88 2.78
N PRO A 8 -15.41 -10.65 1.79
CA PRO A 8 -15.37 -11.46 0.58
C PRO A 8 -14.84 -12.87 0.87
N GLU A 9 -15.27 -13.83 0.09
CA GLU A 9 -14.64 -15.15 0.03
C GLU A 9 -13.32 -15.09 -0.76
N VAL A 10 -12.50 -16.14 -0.66
CA VAL A 10 -11.17 -16.18 -1.30
C VAL A 10 -11.27 -16.01 -2.83
N ASP A 11 -12.25 -16.62 -3.45
CA ASP A 11 -12.49 -16.55 -4.90
C ASP A 11 -13.02 -15.18 -5.36
N GLU A 12 -13.60 -14.38 -4.46
CA GLU A 12 -14.04 -13.01 -4.74
C GLU A 12 -12.91 -11.96 -4.64
N LEU A 13 -11.73 -12.33 -4.08
CA LEU A 13 -10.62 -11.38 -3.92
C LEU A 13 -10.12 -10.81 -5.26
N GLY A 14 -10.22 -11.58 -6.34
CA GLY A 14 -9.91 -11.12 -7.69
C GLY A 14 -10.75 -9.91 -8.09
N ASP A 15 -12.07 -9.98 -7.85
CA ASP A 15 -13.00 -8.88 -8.15
C ASP A 15 -12.69 -7.64 -7.31
N VAL A 16 -12.31 -7.80 -6.04
CA VAL A 16 -11.90 -6.69 -5.18
C VAL A 16 -10.64 -6.00 -5.72
N VAL A 17 -9.64 -6.79 -6.15
CA VAL A 17 -8.42 -6.27 -6.78
C VAL A 17 -8.75 -5.49 -8.06
N ASP A 18 -9.64 -6.00 -8.89
CA ASP A 18 -10.04 -5.35 -10.14
C ASP A 18 -10.80 -4.04 -9.88
N VAL A 19 -11.64 -4.00 -8.86
CA VAL A 19 -12.29 -2.76 -8.42
C VAL A 19 -11.23 -1.74 -7.97
N LEU A 20 -10.28 -2.13 -7.13
CA LEU A 20 -9.20 -1.24 -6.68
C LEU A 20 -8.37 -0.71 -7.85
N ARG A 21 -8.09 -1.53 -8.87
CA ARG A 21 -7.40 -1.11 -10.10
C ARG A 21 -8.16 0.01 -10.80
N THR A 22 -9.48 -0.11 -10.93
CA THR A 22 -10.30 0.89 -11.63
C THR A 22 -10.34 2.24 -10.92
N TRP A 23 -10.07 2.30 -9.62
CA TRP A 23 -10.08 3.53 -8.82
C TRP A 23 -8.72 4.24 -8.78
N GLN A 24 -7.66 3.60 -9.29
CA GLN A 24 -6.34 4.22 -9.36
C GLN A 24 -6.24 5.16 -10.57
N HIS A 25 -5.94 6.43 -10.33
CA HIS A 25 -5.64 7.42 -11.37
C HIS A 25 -4.77 8.56 -10.80
N ASP A 26 -4.01 9.25 -11.65
CA ASP A 26 -3.00 10.23 -11.24
C ASP A 26 -3.54 11.44 -10.47
N THR A 27 -4.82 11.76 -10.61
CA THR A 27 -5.48 12.85 -9.89
C THR A 27 -6.16 12.38 -8.59
N ALA A 28 -6.18 11.07 -8.33
CA ALA A 28 -6.68 10.56 -7.06
C ALA A 28 -5.72 10.90 -5.92
N PRO A 29 -6.21 11.12 -4.70
CA PRO A 29 -5.34 11.09 -3.52
C PRO A 29 -4.71 9.70 -3.37
N MET A 30 -3.57 9.61 -2.69
CA MET A 30 -3.04 8.31 -2.28
C MET A 30 -4.08 7.56 -1.47
N GLN A 31 -4.29 6.31 -1.80
CA GLN A 31 -5.37 5.46 -1.28
C GLN A 31 -4.96 4.01 -1.33
N LEU A 32 -5.76 3.12 -0.73
CA LEU A 32 -5.55 1.68 -0.80
C LEU A 32 -5.38 1.25 -2.26
N HIS A 33 -4.23 0.64 -2.54
CA HIS A 33 -3.83 0.21 -3.88
C HIS A 33 -3.98 -1.33 -4.00
N PRO A 34 -4.18 -1.90 -5.20
CA PRO A 34 -4.13 -3.35 -5.38
C PRO A 34 -2.85 -4.00 -4.80
N GLY A 35 -1.75 -3.26 -4.82
CA GLY A 35 -0.47 -3.69 -4.25
C GLY A 35 -0.47 -3.84 -2.74
N ASP A 36 -1.28 -3.08 -2.00
CA ASP A 36 -1.43 -3.26 -0.56
C ASP A 36 -2.03 -4.63 -0.25
N LEU A 37 -3.07 -5.03 -0.99
CA LEU A 37 -3.62 -6.38 -0.91
C LEU A 37 -2.58 -7.42 -1.34
N GLY A 38 -1.80 -7.12 -2.39
CA GLY A 38 -0.73 -7.97 -2.86
C GLY A 38 0.34 -8.19 -1.80
N TRP A 39 0.79 -7.15 -1.13
CA TRP A 39 1.70 -7.25 0.01
C TRP A 39 1.08 -8.00 1.19
N TYR A 40 -0.20 -7.75 1.48
CA TYR A 40 -0.91 -8.44 2.55
C TYR A 40 -1.06 -9.94 2.29
N TRP A 41 -1.10 -10.38 1.04
CA TRP A 41 -1.20 -11.79 0.64
C TRP A 41 -0.06 -12.67 1.14
N ARG A 42 1.03 -12.08 1.64
CA ARG A 42 2.09 -12.79 2.38
C ARG A 42 1.58 -13.53 3.61
N THR A 43 0.36 -13.24 4.07
CA THR A 43 -0.32 -13.90 5.19
C THR A 43 -1.18 -15.10 4.74
N GLY A 44 -1.33 -15.31 3.43
CA GLY A 44 -2.18 -16.33 2.81
C GLY A 44 -3.52 -15.79 2.33
N ALA A 45 -4.13 -16.47 1.36
CA ALA A 45 -5.37 -16.03 0.72
C ALA A 45 -6.55 -15.98 1.70
N GLU A 46 -6.72 -16.99 2.55
CA GLU A 46 -7.79 -17.08 3.54
C GLU A 46 -7.71 -15.93 4.56
N ARG A 47 -6.49 -15.63 5.01
CA ARG A 47 -6.29 -14.53 5.94
C ARG A 47 -6.55 -13.20 5.24
N THR A 48 -6.13 -13.02 4.01
CA THR A 48 -6.40 -11.82 3.22
C THR A 48 -7.90 -11.62 3.03
N ALA A 49 -8.65 -12.64 2.67
CA ALA A 49 -10.10 -12.57 2.53
C ALA A 49 -10.78 -12.20 3.86
N ALA A 50 -10.38 -12.86 4.96
CA ALA A 50 -10.91 -12.59 6.29
C ALA A 50 -10.68 -11.15 6.78
N ASP A 51 -9.61 -10.47 6.31
CA ASP A 51 -9.27 -9.11 6.71
C ASP A 51 -9.73 -8.03 5.71
N VAL A 52 -10.25 -8.42 4.54
CA VAL A 52 -10.88 -7.46 3.60
C VAL A 52 -12.34 -7.22 3.99
N ARG A 53 -12.78 -5.99 3.81
CA ARG A 53 -14.18 -5.54 3.96
C ARG A 53 -14.61 -4.82 2.70
N THR A 54 -15.83 -5.06 2.25
CA THR A 54 -16.46 -4.31 1.17
C THR A 54 -17.79 -3.76 1.59
N TRP A 55 -18.09 -2.52 1.21
CA TRP A 55 -19.39 -1.90 1.36
C TRP A 55 -20.05 -1.85 0.00
N ARG A 56 -21.22 -2.51 -0.13
CA ARG A 56 -21.89 -2.71 -1.42
C ARG A 56 -23.29 -2.11 -1.37
N ARG A 57 -23.74 -1.56 -2.51
CA ARG A 57 -25.11 -1.11 -2.72
C ARG A 57 -25.64 -1.71 -4.01
N GLY A 58 -26.64 -2.60 -3.92
CA GLY A 58 -27.18 -3.30 -5.08
C GLY A 58 -26.12 -4.09 -5.87
N GLY A 59 -25.20 -4.77 -5.16
CA GLY A 59 -24.09 -5.52 -5.73
C GLY A 59 -22.86 -4.70 -6.12
N ARG A 60 -22.97 -3.37 -6.27
CA ARG A 60 -21.84 -2.50 -6.60
C ARG A 60 -21.00 -2.20 -5.35
N VAL A 61 -19.70 -2.39 -5.44
CA VAL A 61 -18.73 -1.99 -4.40
C VAL A 61 -18.60 -0.47 -4.37
N LEU A 62 -18.79 0.13 -3.19
CA LEU A 62 -18.67 1.56 -2.93
C LEU A 62 -17.45 1.89 -2.09
N ALA A 63 -16.99 0.96 -1.26
CA ALA A 63 -15.77 1.10 -0.48
C ALA A 63 -15.11 -0.27 -0.29
N VAL A 64 -13.80 -0.25 -0.17
CA VAL A 64 -12.96 -1.40 0.16
C VAL A 64 -12.10 -1.02 1.35
N GLY A 65 -12.05 -1.90 2.36
CA GLY A 65 -11.18 -1.78 3.52
C GLY A 65 -10.30 -3.01 3.69
N LEU A 66 -9.10 -2.79 4.16
CA LEU A 66 -8.14 -3.83 4.58
C LEU A 66 -7.82 -3.62 6.06
N LEU A 67 -8.07 -4.61 6.89
CA LEU A 67 -7.60 -4.65 8.26
C LEU A 67 -6.10 -5.01 8.25
N ASP A 68 -5.24 -3.99 8.26
CA ASP A 68 -3.78 -4.17 8.24
C ASP A 68 -3.25 -4.28 9.68
N GLY A 69 -3.49 -5.44 10.27
CA GLY A 69 -3.26 -5.69 11.68
C GLY A 69 -4.51 -5.49 12.55
N PRO A 70 -4.37 -5.57 13.88
CA PRO A 70 -5.53 -5.63 14.78
C PRO A 70 -6.24 -4.28 14.96
N THR A 71 -5.59 -3.17 14.67
CA THR A 71 -6.08 -1.82 15.03
C THR A 71 -6.09 -0.82 13.88
N LEU A 72 -5.66 -1.21 12.68
CA LEU A 72 -5.63 -0.32 11.52
C LEU A 72 -6.61 -0.79 10.44
N LEU A 73 -7.51 0.09 10.03
CA LEU A 73 -8.31 -0.06 8.82
C LEU A 73 -7.75 0.87 7.73
N ARG A 74 -7.22 0.30 6.66
CA ARG A 74 -6.88 1.03 5.43
C ARG A 74 -8.09 1.00 4.51
N LEU A 75 -8.64 2.15 4.18
CA LEU A 75 -9.93 2.30 3.50
C LEU A 75 -9.78 3.12 2.21
N THR A 76 -10.51 2.73 1.17
CA THR A 76 -10.74 3.55 -0.02
C THR A 76 -12.18 3.47 -0.47
N LEU A 77 -12.63 4.49 -1.21
CA LEU A 77 -14.00 4.62 -1.69
C LEU A 77 -14.01 4.79 -3.22
N ALA A 78 -15.09 4.35 -3.84
CA ALA A 78 -15.35 4.64 -5.25
C ALA A 78 -15.28 6.17 -5.48
N PRO A 79 -14.62 6.64 -6.55
CA PRO A 79 -14.41 8.09 -6.78
C PRO A 79 -15.70 8.92 -6.75
N ASP A 80 -16.80 8.38 -7.26
CA ASP A 80 -18.11 9.03 -7.25
C ASP A 80 -18.87 8.90 -5.91
N ALA A 81 -18.35 8.15 -4.96
CA ALA A 81 -18.94 7.95 -3.63
C ALA A 81 -18.21 8.72 -2.51
N HIS A 82 -17.16 9.49 -2.82
CA HIS A 82 -16.38 10.26 -1.83
C HIS A 82 -17.24 11.20 -0.99
N GLN A 83 -18.30 11.75 -1.58
CA GLN A 83 -19.23 12.69 -0.94
C GLN A 83 -20.61 12.06 -0.68
N ASP A 84 -20.76 10.74 -0.77
CA ASP A 84 -22.05 10.06 -0.49
C ASP A 84 -22.33 10.06 1.03
N PRO A 85 -23.36 10.82 1.50
CA PRO A 85 -23.61 10.93 2.93
C PRO A 85 -24.21 9.66 3.53
N ALA A 86 -24.83 8.79 2.73
CA ALA A 86 -25.33 7.51 3.22
C ALA A 86 -24.19 6.53 3.45
N LEU A 87 -23.21 6.49 2.53
CA LEU A 87 -22.01 5.67 2.68
C LEU A 87 -21.17 6.16 3.87
N ALA A 88 -20.92 7.46 3.99
CA ALA A 88 -20.12 8.03 5.08
C ALA A 88 -20.72 7.73 6.46
N ARG A 89 -22.07 7.84 6.60
CA ARG A 89 -22.75 7.46 7.86
C ARG A 89 -22.70 5.96 8.14
N GLN A 90 -22.82 5.12 7.11
CA GLN A 90 -22.72 3.67 7.27
C GLN A 90 -21.31 3.27 7.70
N LEU A 91 -20.26 3.81 7.05
CA LEU A 91 -18.88 3.60 7.41
C LEU A 91 -18.61 4.03 8.87
N LEU A 92 -19.04 5.24 9.25
CA LEU A 92 -18.89 5.71 10.64
C LEU A 92 -19.56 4.75 11.65
N ALA A 93 -20.76 4.27 11.36
CA ALA A 93 -21.47 3.33 12.24
C ALA A 93 -20.72 2.00 12.34
N ASP A 94 -20.22 1.47 11.21
CA ASP A 94 -19.55 0.17 11.17
C ASP A 94 -18.18 0.19 11.86
N VAL A 95 -17.40 1.28 11.72
CA VAL A 95 -16.09 1.42 12.38
C VAL A 95 -16.22 1.87 13.85
N GLY A 96 -17.31 2.53 14.19
CA GLY A 96 -17.58 3.04 15.55
C GLY A 96 -18.11 1.98 16.51
N GLU A 97 -18.73 0.92 16.00
CA GLU A 97 -19.36 -0.15 16.80
C GLU A 97 -18.59 -1.47 16.70
N PRO A 98 -17.83 -1.89 17.72
CA PRO A 98 -17.01 -3.10 17.68
C PRO A 98 -17.77 -4.38 17.34
N LYS A 99 -19.06 -4.47 17.74
CA LYS A 99 -19.91 -5.62 17.44
C LYS A 99 -20.17 -5.83 15.94
N ARG A 100 -19.90 -4.81 15.11
CA ARG A 100 -19.99 -4.92 13.66
C ARG A 100 -18.79 -5.62 13.02
N GLY A 101 -17.73 -5.90 13.78
CA GLY A 101 -16.60 -6.73 13.36
C GLY A 101 -15.65 -6.04 12.36
N VAL A 102 -15.62 -4.70 12.35
CA VAL A 102 -14.65 -3.94 11.55
C VAL A 102 -13.44 -3.57 12.38
N LEU A 103 -13.65 -2.84 13.49
CA LEU A 103 -12.57 -2.46 14.40
C LEU A 103 -12.89 -2.88 15.84
N PRO A 104 -11.90 -3.23 16.66
CA PRO A 104 -12.11 -3.61 18.05
C PRO A 104 -12.42 -2.40 18.95
N GLU A 105 -12.70 -2.65 20.23
CA GLU A 105 -12.68 -1.62 21.26
C GLU A 105 -11.26 -1.08 21.48
N GLY A 106 -11.16 0.15 22.03
CA GLY A 106 -9.90 0.79 22.38
C GLY A 106 -9.28 1.57 21.23
N PRO A 107 -7.95 1.83 21.30
CA PRO A 107 -7.25 2.65 20.33
C PRO A 107 -7.21 1.98 18.95
N VAL A 108 -7.62 2.69 17.92
CA VAL A 108 -7.64 2.22 16.53
C VAL A 108 -7.43 3.39 15.57
N ASP A 109 -6.95 3.07 14.38
CA ASP A 109 -6.65 4.02 13.33
C ASP A 109 -7.41 3.69 12.04
N ILE A 110 -7.77 4.74 11.31
CA ILE A 110 -8.36 4.65 9.96
C ILE A 110 -7.54 5.49 9.00
N GLU A 111 -6.89 4.83 8.05
CA GLU A 111 -6.34 5.45 6.86
C GLU A 111 -7.47 5.57 5.82
N ALA A 112 -7.76 6.77 5.34
CA ALA A 112 -8.75 7.02 4.30
C ALA A 112 -8.28 8.12 3.35
N PRO A 113 -8.72 8.11 2.06
CA PRO A 113 -8.32 9.12 1.08
C PRO A 113 -8.68 10.53 1.55
N ARG A 114 -7.84 11.52 1.20
CA ARG A 114 -8.16 12.92 1.49
C ARG A 114 -9.44 13.35 0.78
N GLY A 115 -10.21 14.21 1.46
CA GLY A 115 -11.39 14.85 0.87
C GLY A 115 -12.65 13.99 0.86
N VAL A 116 -12.63 12.80 1.45
CA VAL A 116 -13.86 12.02 1.64
C VAL A 116 -14.67 12.57 2.81
N LEU A 117 -15.99 12.57 2.69
CA LEU A 117 -16.93 13.07 3.72
C LEU A 117 -16.78 12.34 5.07
N LEU A 118 -16.28 11.11 5.04
CA LEU A 118 -16.03 10.31 6.25
C LEU A 118 -15.10 11.02 7.25
N HIS A 119 -14.09 11.77 6.77
CA HIS A 119 -13.17 12.50 7.67
C HIS A 119 -13.88 13.51 8.55
N ASP A 120 -14.88 14.21 8.02
CA ASP A 120 -15.66 15.20 8.77
C ASP A 120 -16.56 14.51 9.81
N LEU A 121 -17.18 13.40 9.43
CA LEU A 121 -18.02 12.61 10.34
C LEU A 121 -17.20 11.97 11.47
N LEU A 122 -16.01 11.42 11.17
CA LEU A 122 -15.10 10.88 12.18
C LEU A 122 -14.65 12.00 13.15
N ALA A 123 -14.28 13.17 12.63
CA ALA A 123 -13.93 14.31 13.47
C ALA A 123 -15.11 14.76 14.37
N GLY A 124 -16.32 14.83 13.83
CA GLY A 124 -17.54 15.13 14.59
C GLY A 124 -17.87 14.08 15.66
N ALA A 125 -17.43 12.84 15.47
CA ALA A 125 -17.55 11.74 16.41
C ALA A 125 -16.37 11.64 17.41
N GLY A 126 -15.46 12.64 17.43
CA GLY A 126 -14.38 12.74 18.40
C GLY A 126 -13.07 12.03 17.99
N TRP A 127 -12.99 11.50 16.75
CA TRP A 127 -11.73 10.94 16.23
C TRP A 127 -10.73 12.07 15.96
N ARG A 128 -9.49 11.87 16.37
CA ARG A 128 -8.41 12.85 16.24
C ARG A 128 -7.54 12.58 15.02
N PRO A 129 -6.82 13.60 14.51
CA PRO A 129 -5.77 13.38 13.53
C PRO A 129 -4.63 12.56 14.14
N GLY A 130 -4.22 11.50 13.46
CA GLY A 130 -3.09 10.67 13.80
C GLY A 130 -1.76 11.20 13.29
N GLU A 131 -0.80 10.29 13.13
CA GLU A 131 0.54 10.59 12.60
C GLU A 131 0.44 11.17 11.18
N ALA A 132 1.38 12.07 10.87
CA ALA A 132 1.48 12.63 9.53
C ALA A 132 2.26 11.69 8.61
N TRP A 133 1.72 11.44 7.43
CA TRP A 133 2.36 10.69 6.36
C TRP A 133 2.62 11.61 5.17
N THR A 134 3.78 11.43 4.54
CA THR A 134 4.14 12.10 3.30
C THR A 134 3.99 11.12 2.15
N PRO A 135 2.92 11.23 1.34
CA PRO A 135 2.88 10.58 0.05
C PRO A 135 3.88 11.25 -0.89
N LEU A 136 4.55 10.46 -1.73
CA LEU A 136 5.42 11.00 -2.77
C LEU A 136 5.06 10.34 -4.10
N ARG A 137 5.22 11.10 -5.19
CA ARG A 137 4.93 10.65 -6.56
C ARG A 137 6.09 10.98 -7.49
N ARG A 138 6.37 10.06 -8.41
CA ARG A 138 7.21 10.31 -9.57
C ARG A 138 6.44 10.05 -10.85
N ASP A 139 6.40 11.04 -11.74
CA ASP A 139 5.86 10.89 -13.09
C ASP A 139 6.74 9.92 -13.92
N LEU A 140 6.10 9.07 -14.72
CA LEU A 140 6.78 8.04 -15.53
C LEU A 140 6.58 8.23 -17.04
N THR A 141 6.08 9.39 -17.48
CA THR A 141 5.97 9.73 -18.91
C THR A 141 7.31 9.72 -19.60
N GLU A 142 8.33 10.30 -18.94
CA GLU A 142 9.69 10.32 -19.45
C GLU A 142 10.49 9.06 -19.04
N PRO A 143 11.47 8.63 -19.85
CA PRO A 143 12.32 7.50 -19.50
C PRO A 143 13.05 7.69 -18.17
N VAL A 144 13.03 6.65 -17.35
CA VAL A 144 13.79 6.61 -16.09
C VAL A 144 15.19 6.11 -16.38
N ARG A 145 16.21 6.95 -16.13
CA ARG A 145 17.60 6.54 -16.28
C ARG A 145 17.97 5.45 -15.25
N PRO A 146 18.46 4.28 -15.67
CA PRO A 146 18.84 3.22 -14.75
C PRO A 146 19.88 3.70 -13.72
N PRO A 147 19.82 3.20 -12.48
CA PRO A 147 20.86 3.47 -11.48
C PRO A 147 22.18 2.77 -11.85
N ALA A 148 23.30 3.24 -11.28
CA ALA A 148 24.63 2.66 -11.51
C ALA A 148 24.87 1.35 -10.74
N VAL A 149 23.98 0.94 -9.84
CA VAL A 149 24.10 -0.29 -9.05
C VAL A 149 23.48 -1.48 -9.78
N ARG A 150 23.99 -2.68 -9.52
CA ARG A 150 23.40 -3.91 -10.04
C ARG A 150 22.04 -4.15 -9.44
N ILE A 151 21.02 -4.28 -10.29
CA ILE A 151 19.64 -4.59 -9.91
C ILE A 151 19.23 -5.91 -10.56
N GLU A 152 18.62 -6.79 -9.77
CA GLU A 152 18.04 -8.04 -10.26
C GLU A 152 16.56 -8.13 -9.89
N VAL A 153 15.77 -8.72 -10.80
CA VAL A 153 14.40 -9.14 -10.46
C VAL A 153 14.50 -10.41 -9.63
N ALA A 154 13.95 -10.35 -8.42
CA ALA A 154 13.95 -11.48 -7.51
C ALA A 154 12.76 -12.40 -7.80
N GLY A 155 13.03 -13.53 -8.43
CA GLY A 155 12.08 -14.64 -8.57
C GLY A 155 12.12 -15.60 -7.38
N ALA A 156 11.50 -16.76 -7.56
CA ALA A 156 11.42 -17.82 -6.55
C ALA A 156 12.81 -18.29 -6.04
N ASP A 157 13.81 -18.29 -6.90
CA ASP A 157 15.20 -18.64 -6.59
C ASP A 157 15.91 -17.60 -5.71
N ARG A 158 15.38 -16.40 -5.60
CA ARG A 158 15.88 -15.29 -4.76
C ARG A 158 15.00 -14.93 -3.58
N ALA A 159 13.92 -15.69 -3.32
CA ALA A 159 12.96 -15.41 -2.26
C ALA A 159 13.62 -15.28 -0.87
N ASP A 160 14.57 -16.15 -0.55
CA ASP A 160 15.28 -16.11 0.73
C ASP A 160 16.25 -14.93 0.82
N ALA A 161 16.94 -14.56 -0.26
CA ALA A 161 17.79 -13.37 -0.30
C ALA A 161 16.97 -12.09 -0.13
N TYR A 162 15.82 -12.00 -0.83
CA TYR A 162 14.88 -10.90 -0.66
C TYR A 162 14.39 -10.79 0.79
N ALA A 163 13.98 -11.92 1.38
CA ALA A 163 13.50 -11.97 2.75
C ALA A 163 14.59 -11.60 3.77
N ALA A 164 15.86 -11.96 3.52
CA ALA A 164 16.97 -11.60 4.38
C ALA A 164 17.20 -10.08 4.40
N VAL A 165 17.22 -9.43 3.24
CA VAL A 165 17.33 -7.96 3.13
C VAL A 165 16.14 -7.28 3.82
N HIS A 166 14.92 -7.78 3.59
CA HIS A 166 13.72 -7.24 4.24
C HIS A 166 13.82 -7.30 5.77
N ARG A 167 14.21 -8.44 6.35
CA ARG A 167 14.39 -8.56 7.82
C ARG A 167 15.50 -7.66 8.36
N ALA A 168 16.55 -7.45 7.57
CA ALA A 168 17.63 -6.53 7.97
C ALA A 168 17.22 -5.06 7.87
N ALA A 169 16.25 -4.73 7.01
CA ALA A 169 15.77 -3.37 6.81
C ALA A 169 14.70 -2.95 7.82
N PHE A 170 13.85 -3.89 8.25
CA PHE A 170 12.69 -3.62 9.13
C PHE A 170 12.83 -4.38 10.45
N ASP A 171 12.97 -3.63 11.53
CA ASP A 171 13.09 -4.22 12.87
C ASP A 171 11.84 -5.01 13.25
N GLY A 172 12.02 -6.19 13.85
CA GLY A 172 10.92 -7.09 14.19
C GLY A 172 10.28 -7.83 13.01
N SER A 173 10.76 -7.63 11.78
CA SER A 173 10.21 -8.33 10.60
C SER A 173 10.42 -9.84 10.70
N THR A 174 9.33 -10.58 10.46
CA THR A 174 9.31 -12.05 10.37
C THR A 174 9.12 -12.51 8.91
N PHE A 175 9.35 -11.64 7.94
CA PHE A 175 9.21 -11.99 6.53
C PHE A 175 10.22 -13.10 6.14
N SER A 176 9.76 -14.08 5.38
CA SER A 176 10.53 -15.29 5.03
C SER A 176 10.30 -15.65 3.57
N GLY A 177 11.12 -16.56 3.02
CA GLY A 177 10.89 -17.13 1.70
C GLY A 177 9.51 -17.75 1.55
N ALA A 178 9.02 -18.44 2.59
CA ALA A 178 7.64 -19.00 2.57
C ALA A 178 6.57 -17.89 2.46
N ARG A 179 6.73 -16.76 3.15
CA ARG A 179 5.84 -15.61 3.01
C ARG A 179 5.97 -14.92 1.66
N TRP A 180 7.19 -14.91 1.09
CA TRP A 180 7.39 -14.44 -0.27
C TRP A 180 6.60 -15.31 -1.26
N HIS A 181 6.66 -16.63 -1.15
CA HIS A 181 5.90 -17.55 -2.01
C HIS A 181 4.39 -17.39 -1.84
N ALA A 182 3.91 -17.20 -0.61
CA ALA A 182 2.50 -16.92 -0.37
C ALA A 182 2.07 -15.62 -1.06
N MET A 183 2.85 -14.54 -0.93
CA MET A 183 2.63 -13.26 -1.62
C MET A 183 2.61 -13.45 -3.14
N ALA A 184 3.58 -14.19 -3.68
CA ALA A 184 3.71 -14.42 -5.12
C ALA A 184 2.60 -15.30 -5.71
N ALA A 185 1.87 -16.04 -4.90
CA ALA A 185 0.69 -16.80 -5.31
C ALA A 185 -0.58 -15.94 -5.43
N GLY A 186 -0.57 -14.72 -4.91
CA GLY A 186 -1.72 -13.81 -4.96
C GLY A 186 -1.94 -13.20 -6.35
N ALA A 187 -3.21 -12.99 -6.71
CA ALA A 187 -3.58 -12.40 -7.99
C ALA A 187 -2.87 -11.04 -8.30
N PRO A 188 -2.65 -10.12 -7.33
CA PRO A 188 -1.94 -8.88 -7.61
C PRO A 188 -0.48 -9.06 -8.04
N TYR A 189 0.16 -10.19 -7.69
CA TYR A 189 1.57 -10.42 -8.00
C TYR A 189 1.85 -10.60 -9.49
N ALA A 190 0.87 -10.95 -10.30
CA ALA A 190 1.00 -11.01 -11.76
C ALA A 190 1.46 -9.67 -12.36
N GLU A 191 1.07 -8.55 -11.72
CA GLU A 191 1.41 -7.17 -12.09
C GLU A 191 2.49 -6.57 -11.16
N ALA A 192 3.32 -7.40 -10.53
CA ALA A 192 4.34 -6.98 -9.58
C ALA A 192 5.76 -7.35 -10.03
N ARG A 193 6.76 -6.71 -9.42
CA ARG A 193 8.18 -7.10 -9.50
C ARG A 193 8.81 -6.92 -8.13
N CYS A 194 9.50 -7.94 -7.63
CA CYS A 194 10.44 -7.82 -6.52
C CYS A 194 11.82 -7.51 -7.09
N LEU A 195 12.49 -6.49 -6.58
CA LEU A 195 13.83 -6.10 -7.01
C LEU A 195 14.82 -6.20 -5.85
N LEU A 196 16.03 -6.63 -6.15
CA LEU A 196 17.18 -6.61 -5.25
C LEU A 196 18.28 -5.73 -5.84
N ALA A 197 18.85 -4.86 -5.02
CA ALA A 197 20.09 -4.14 -5.34
C ALA A 197 21.27 -4.81 -4.66
N TYR A 198 22.40 -4.83 -5.37
CA TYR A 198 23.64 -5.42 -4.92
C TYR A 198 24.73 -4.36 -4.83
N ASP A 199 25.62 -4.49 -3.85
CA ASP A 199 26.86 -3.70 -3.79
C ASP A 199 27.95 -4.26 -4.73
N ASP A 200 29.12 -3.61 -4.73
CA ASP A 200 30.26 -3.99 -5.57
C ASP A 200 30.88 -5.34 -5.13
N GLU A 201 30.61 -5.78 -3.89
CA GLU A 201 31.08 -7.06 -3.34
C GLU A 201 30.10 -8.20 -3.64
N GLY A 202 28.94 -7.87 -4.23
CA GLY A 202 27.91 -8.83 -4.63
C GLY A 202 26.92 -9.18 -3.51
N ALA A 203 26.92 -8.44 -2.39
CA ALA A 203 25.93 -8.62 -1.33
C ALA A 203 24.60 -7.93 -1.71
N ALA A 204 23.48 -8.59 -1.43
CA ALA A 204 22.16 -7.98 -1.56
C ALA A 204 21.95 -6.96 -0.44
N VAL A 205 21.76 -5.68 -0.77
CA VAL A 205 21.79 -4.56 0.19
C VAL A 205 20.50 -3.75 0.26
N ALA A 206 19.63 -3.84 -0.75
CA ALA A 206 18.30 -3.22 -0.71
C ALA A 206 17.28 -4.07 -1.45
N ALA A 207 16.03 -3.96 -1.04
CA ALA A 207 14.89 -4.69 -1.61
C ALA A 207 13.68 -3.77 -1.77
N VAL A 208 12.91 -3.96 -2.85
CA VAL A 208 11.62 -3.30 -3.06
C VAL A 208 10.69 -4.23 -3.80
N THR A 209 9.40 -4.19 -3.48
CA THR A 209 8.36 -4.70 -4.37
C THR A 209 7.64 -3.53 -5.01
N VAL A 210 7.43 -3.62 -6.32
CA VAL A 210 6.60 -2.70 -7.08
C VAL A 210 5.34 -3.40 -7.53
N TRP A 211 4.24 -2.66 -7.53
CA TRP A 211 2.90 -3.16 -7.84
C TRP A 211 2.27 -2.24 -8.89
N SER A 212 1.90 -2.78 -10.04
CA SER A 212 1.15 -2.06 -11.05
C SER A 212 -0.36 -2.19 -10.80
N ALA A 213 -1.10 -1.14 -11.09
CA ALA A 213 -2.57 -1.19 -11.17
C ALA A 213 -3.07 -1.37 -12.61
N GLY A 214 -2.15 -1.65 -13.52
CA GLY A 214 -2.38 -1.76 -14.96
C GLY A 214 -1.91 -0.54 -15.75
N PRO A 215 -1.86 -0.63 -17.08
CA PRO A 215 -1.37 0.43 -17.94
C PRO A 215 -2.11 1.76 -17.76
N GLY A 216 -1.36 2.87 -17.75
CA GLY A 216 -1.89 4.23 -17.60
C GLY A 216 -2.41 4.56 -16.20
N ARG A 217 -2.10 3.74 -15.20
CA ARG A 217 -2.48 3.95 -13.80
C ARG A 217 -1.25 4.08 -12.90
N PRO A 218 -1.35 4.78 -11.76
CA PRO A 218 -0.27 4.82 -10.77
C PRO A 218 0.10 3.42 -10.29
N GLY A 219 1.40 3.18 -10.12
CA GLY A 219 1.93 1.99 -9.43
C GLY A 219 2.46 2.35 -8.05
N LEU A 220 2.59 1.34 -7.18
CA LEU A 220 2.99 1.48 -5.79
C LEU A 220 4.36 0.84 -5.53
N LEU A 221 5.20 1.48 -4.71
CA LEU A 221 6.38 0.90 -4.08
C LEU A 221 6.03 0.48 -2.65
N GLU A 222 5.93 -0.82 -2.39
CA GLU A 222 5.69 -1.34 -1.04
C GLU A 222 6.02 -2.84 -0.93
N PRO A 223 6.88 -3.22 0.03
CA PRO A 223 7.74 -2.38 0.85
C PRO A 223 9.03 -1.99 0.11
N MET A 224 9.74 -0.96 0.60
CA MET A 224 11.10 -0.65 0.19
C MET A 224 12.00 -0.53 1.41
N GLY A 225 13.13 -1.25 1.44
CA GLY A 225 14.06 -1.24 2.55
C GLY A 225 15.51 -1.39 2.13
N VAL A 226 16.42 -0.79 2.93
CA VAL A 226 17.87 -0.95 2.81
C VAL A 226 18.38 -1.68 4.03
N HIS A 227 19.19 -2.72 3.82
CA HIS A 227 19.87 -3.45 4.88
C HIS A 227 20.57 -2.46 5.83
N ARG A 228 20.34 -2.61 7.14
CA ARG A 228 20.78 -1.63 8.14
C ARG A 228 22.25 -1.27 8.08
N ASP A 229 23.13 -2.23 7.80
CA ASP A 229 24.58 -2.05 7.73
C ASP A 229 25.05 -1.39 6.43
N HIS A 230 24.15 -1.22 5.44
CA HIS A 230 24.44 -0.62 4.14
C HIS A 230 23.70 0.73 3.91
N ARG A 231 23.06 1.27 4.99
CA ARG A 231 22.41 2.59 4.91
C ARG A 231 23.43 3.71 4.72
N GLY A 232 22.96 4.86 4.20
CA GLY A 232 23.82 6.04 3.98
C GLY A 232 24.75 5.96 2.76
N ARG A 233 24.67 4.88 1.96
CA ARG A 233 25.52 4.64 0.79
C ARG A 233 24.82 4.84 -0.57
N GLY A 234 23.61 5.45 -0.57
CA GLY A 234 22.84 5.72 -1.80
C GLY A 234 21.97 4.57 -2.31
N HIS A 235 22.04 3.37 -1.73
CA HIS A 235 21.29 2.20 -2.20
C HIS A 235 19.76 2.39 -2.19
N GLY A 236 19.23 3.14 -1.22
CA GLY A 236 17.80 3.44 -1.16
C GLY A 236 17.32 4.29 -2.36
N ALA A 237 18.08 5.32 -2.71
CA ALA A 237 17.76 6.13 -3.90
C ALA A 237 17.91 5.29 -5.17
N ALA A 238 18.99 4.50 -5.29
CA ALA A 238 19.23 3.65 -6.45
C ALA A 238 18.09 2.64 -6.67
N ILE A 239 17.67 1.91 -5.63
CA ILE A 239 16.59 0.92 -5.78
C ILE A 239 15.23 1.58 -6.03
N SER A 240 14.99 2.80 -5.50
CA SER A 240 13.76 3.56 -5.80
C SER A 240 13.72 4.04 -7.24
N VAL A 241 14.88 4.39 -7.85
CA VAL A 241 14.99 4.68 -9.29
C VAL A 241 14.70 3.42 -10.11
N ALA A 242 15.27 2.27 -9.73
CA ALA A 242 15.00 1.00 -10.39
C ALA A 242 13.52 0.59 -10.29
N ALA A 243 12.91 0.82 -9.13
CA ALA A 243 11.48 0.59 -8.92
C ALA A 243 10.61 1.45 -9.87
N ALA A 244 10.93 2.73 -10.01
CA ALA A 244 10.26 3.61 -10.96
C ALA A 244 10.43 3.15 -12.42
N ALA A 245 11.63 2.69 -12.80
CA ALA A 245 11.88 2.10 -14.13
C ALA A 245 11.03 0.85 -14.36
N ALA A 246 10.99 -0.07 -13.39
CA ALA A 246 10.20 -1.30 -13.47
C ALA A 246 8.69 -1.01 -13.58
N LEU A 247 8.17 -0.03 -12.82
CA LEU A 247 6.77 0.39 -12.95
C LEU A 247 6.47 0.97 -14.32
N ARG A 248 7.40 1.77 -14.88
CA ARG A 248 7.25 2.29 -16.24
C ARG A 248 7.21 1.17 -17.28
N GLU A 249 8.04 0.13 -17.14
CA GLU A 249 8.01 -1.05 -18.01
C GLU A 249 6.71 -1.83 -17.90
N LEU A 250 6.07 -1.84 -16.71
CA LEU A 250 4.73 -2.38 -16.48
C LEU A 250 3.60 -1.46 -16.99
N GLY A 251 3.95 -0.32 -17.60
CA GLY A 251 3.00 0.61 -18.18
C GLY A 251 2.36 1.60 -17.20
N ALA A 252 2.87 1.70 -15.96
CA ALA A 252 2.33 2.64 -14.99
C ALA A 252 2.57 4.10 -15.42
N SER A 253 1.59 4.98 -15.15
CA SER A 253 1.66 6.42 -15.45
C SER A 253 2.56 7.17 -14.47
N SER A 254 2.57 6.74 -13.21
CA SER A 254 3.39 7.29 -12.14
C SER A 254 3.75 6.22 -11.11
N ALA A 255 4.74 6.51 -10.28
CA ALA A 255 5.15 5.69 -9.14
C ALA A 255 4.77 6.42 -7.85
N LEU A 256 4.09 5.72 -6.94
CA LEU A 256 3.66 6.22 -5.63
C LEU A 256 4.41 5.51 -4.51
N VAL A 257 4.65 6.23 -3.43
CA VAL A 257 5.13 5.68 -2.16
C VAL A 257 4.66 6.55 -1.01
N GLY A 258 4.37 5.96 0.15
CA GLY A 258 4.05 6.66 1.39
C GLY A 258 5.11 6.38 2.46
N THR A 259 5.39 7.38 3.31
CA THR A 259 6.27 7.22 4.47
C THR A 259 5.84 8.15 5.59
N PRO A 260 6.02 7.78 6.89
CA PRO A 260 5.81 8.72 7.97
C PRO A 260 6.60 10.02 7.75
N SER A 261 5.95 11.18 7.91
CA SER A 261 6.62 12.50 7.71
C SER A 261 7.79 12.71 8.66
N ALA A 262 7.76 12.06 9.82
CA ALA A 262 8.87 12.04 10.78
C ALA A 262 10.10 11.30 10.25
N ASN A 263 9.94 10.36 9.31
CA ASN A 263 11.05 9.63 8.67
C ASN A 263 11.71 10.49 7.58
N ARG A 264 12.41 11.55 8.00
CA ARG A 264 13.08 12.49 7.09
C ARG A 264 14.10 11.81 6.17
N ALA A 265 14.72 10.72 6.62
CA ALA A 265 15.68 9.97 5.82
C ALA A 265 15.00 9.26 4.63
N ALA A 266 13.84 8.66 4.85
CA ALA A 266 13.06 8.06 3.77
C ALA A 266 12.56 9.13 2.78
N VAL A 267 12.00 10.24 3.27
CA VAL A 267 11.57 11.37 2.41
C VAL A 267 12.73 11.88 1.55
N ALA A 268 13.91 12.09 2.15
CA ALA A 268 15.10 12.53 1.41
C ALA A 268 15.56 11.50 0.37
N THR A 269 15.47 10.21 0.71
CA THR A 269 15.81 9.10 -0.20
C THR A 269 14.92 9.09 -1.43
N TYR A 270 13.60 9.19 -1.26
CA TYR A 270 12.66 9.24 -2.39
C TYR A 270 12.83 10.51 -3.23
N LYS A 271 13.05 11.67 -2.59
CA LYS A 271 13.37 12.92 -3.32
C LYS A 271 14.63 12.78 -4.17
N ALA A 272 15.70 12.17 -3.63
CA ALA A 272 16.92 11.89 -4.39
C ALA A 272 16.68 10.92 -5.57
N ALA A 273 15.64 10.09 -5.49
CA ALA A 273 15.18 9.22 -6.57
C ALA A 273 14.18 9.91 -7.53
N GLY A 274 13.97 11.23 -7.43
CA GLY A 274 13.11 12.00 -8.33
C GLY A 274 11.61 11.93 -7.99
N PHE A 275 11.26 11.52 -6.78
CA PHE A 275 9.88 11.61 -6.30
C PHE A 275 9.63 12.99 -5.70
N GLU A 276 8.45 13.52 -5.94
CA GLU A 276 7.99 14.81 -5.41
C GLU A 276 6.98 14.57 -4.28
N PRO A 277 7.16 15.25 -3.11
CA PRO A 277 6.20 15.15 -2.03
C PRO A 277 4.84 15.73 -2.43
N LEU A 278 3.79 15.00 -2.11
CA LEU A 278 2.41 15.46 -2.17
C LEU A 278 2.01 16.04 -0.80
N PRO A 279 0.86 16.73 -0.70
CA PRO A 279 0.36 17.21 0.57
C PRO A 279 0.23 16.09 1.60
N GLU A 280 0.72 16.33 2.81
CA GLU A 280 0.62 15.38 3.93
C GLU A 280 -0.81 14.89 4.15
N VAL A 281 -0.92 13.65 4.55
CA VAL A 281 -2.16 13.00 4.98
C VAL A 281 -2.04 12.59 6.45
N ARG A 282 -3.17 12.43 7.12
CA ARG A 282 -3.23 11.95 8.48
C ARG A 282 -4.38 10.97 8.62
N ASP A 283 -4.11 9.88 9.29
CA ASP A 283 -5.13 8.94 9.70
C ASP A 283 -6.09 9.58 10.69
N ARG A 284 -7.21 8.92 10.94
CA ARG A 284 -8.11 9.25 12.03
C ARG A 284 -7.96 8.21 13.12
N CYS A 285 -7.68 8.69 14.34
CA CYS A 285 -7.41 7.86 15.50
C CYS A 285 -8.55 8.00 16.52
N ARG A 286 -9.03 6.87 17.01
CA ARG A 286 -9.85 6.79 18.24
C ARG A 286 -8.91 6.41 19.38
N GLU A 287 -8.89 7.23 20.42
CA GLU A 287 -8.20 6.92 21.67
C GLU A 287 -9.08 6.01 22.56
N ALA A 288 -8.51 5.48 23.65
CA ALA A 288 -9.22 4.62 24.59
C ALA A 288 -10.34 5.36 25.32
#